data_cb85ab595164b4e3c7076343ddeda698
#
_entry.id   cb85ab595164b4e3c7076343ddeda698
#
_cell.length_a   1.000
_cell.length_b   1.000
_cell.length_c   1.000
_cell.angle_alpha   90.00
_cell.angle_beta   90.00
_cell.angle_gamma   90.00
#
_symmetry.space_group_name_H-M   'P 1'
#
loop_
_entity.id
_entity.type
_entity.pdbx_description
1 polymer ?
#
loop_
_entity_poly.entity_id
_entity_poly.type
_entity_poly.pdbx_seq_one_letter_code
_entity_poly.pdbx_strand_id
1 'polypeptide(L)'
;MFNINQTYINSVVKKALEEDLKPYGDITTKLIQSKDKKVKAKIIAKQNGVIAGLDFCKTAFKLIGKETVFNKKVKDGSKVKKGKIIAEIKAKTKTILSAERTALNFLSHASGIATLTNTFVSKTNKKTKICCTRKTTPNLRLLEKYAVKKGGGFNHRYNLSDEIMIKENHISAEGNLKNLVQKAIKTRKSITVEIENISQLKQVLGLKFKRILFDNMNIQTLRKCLKLCKNKYETEYSGNVNLKNIKKISNTNVNRVSIGSLTHSADSFDISLLI
;
A
#
# COMPACT_ATOMS: atom_id res chain seq x y z
N MET A 1 -6.37 13.13 -7.68
CA MET A 1 -6.09 11.69 -7.95
C MET A 1 -4.66 11.40 -7.47
N PHE A 2 -4.41 10.33 -6.68
CA PHE A 2 -3.06 10.01 -6.20
C PHE A 2 -2.29 9.35 -7.34
N ASN A 3 -1.50 10.14 -8.08
CA ASN A 3 -0.68 9.67 -9.19
C ASN A 3 0.79 9.69 -8.79
N ILE A 4 1.52 8.65 -9.17
CA ILE A 4 2.98 8.59 -9.01
C ILE A 4 3.60 9.25 -10.23
N ASN A 5 4.54 10.19 -10.02
CA ASN A 5 5.22 10.82 -11.14
C ASN A 5 6.21 9.87 -11.82
N GLN A 6 6.41 10.06 -13.11
CA GLN A 6 7.26 9.17 -13.92
C GLN A 6 8.74 9.21 -13.48
N THR A 7 9.21 10.33 -12.94
CA THR A 7 10.59 10.47 -12.45
C THR A 7 10.85 9.51 -11.30
N TYR A 8 9.92 9.41 -10.33
CA TYR A 8 10.03 8.44 -9.24
C TYR A 8 10.01 7.00 -9.77
N ILE A 9 9.07 6.68 -10.67
CA ILE A 9 8.98 5.34 -11.27
C ILE A 9 10.30 4.97 -11.95
N ASN A 10 10.83 5.86 -12.79
CA ASN A 10 12.10 5.65 -13.48
C ASN A 10 13.26 5.40 -12.51
N SER A 11 13.36 6.21 -11.45
CA SER A 11 14.42 6.08 -10.44
C SER A 11 14.38 4.73 -9.72
N VAL A 12 13.19 4.30 -9.26
CA VAL A 12 13.01 3.06 -8.51
C VAL A 12 13.26 1.85 -9.43
N VAL A 13 12.67 1.85 -10.62
CA VAL A 13 12.80 0.74 -11.57
C VAL A 13 14.24 0.62 -12.09
N LYS A 14 14.91 1.75 -12.34
CA LYS A 14 16.32 1.76 -12.76
C LYS A 14 17.21 1.09 -11.72
N LYS A 15 17.04 1.41 -10.42
CA LYS A 15 17.82 0.79 -9.34
C LYS A 15 17.58 -0.72 -9.27
N ALA A 16 16.33 -1.18 -9.40
CA ALA A 16 16.01 -2.60 -9.40
C ALA A 16 16.59 -3.34 -10.62
N LEU A 17 16.60 -2.72 -11.80
CA LEU A 17 17.25 -3.28 -12.97
C LEU A 17 18.78 -3.31 -12.83
N GLU A 18 19.36 -2.30 -12.18
CA GLU A 18 20.80 -2.30 -11.88
C GLU A 18 21.20 -3.39 -10.91
N GLU A 19 20.37 -3.67 -9.88
CA GLU A 19 20.56 -4.78 -8.95
C GLU A 19 20.56 -6.13 -9.66
N ASP A 20 19.66 -6.33 -10.63
CA ASP A 20 19.49 -7.60 -11.34
C ASP A 20 20.50 -7.81 -12.47
N LEU A 21 21.01 -6.74 -13.09
CA LEU A 21 21.83 -6.81 -14.30
C LEU A 21 23.31 -6.47 -14.11
N LYS A 22 23.72 -5.82 -13.02
CA LYS A 22 25.12 -5.46 -12.81
C LYS A 22 25.93 -6.61 -12.18
N PRO A 23 27.24 -6.72 -12.47
CA PRO A 23 28.00 -5.88 -13.39
C PRO A 23 27.96 -6.35 -14.84
N TYR A 24 27.55 -7.61 -15.12
CA TYR A 24 27.80 -8.26 -16.43
C TYR A 24 26.55 -8.34 -17.32
N GLY A 25 25.40 -7.79 -16.90
CA GLY A 25 24.12 -7.94 -17.61
C GLY A 25 23.57 -9.37 -17.56
N ASP A 26 22.51 -9.62 -18.33
CA ASP A 26 21.92 -10.96 -18.45
C ASP A 26 22.83 -11.90 -19.24
N ILE A 27 23.64 -12.67 -18.52
CA ILE A 27 24.64 -13.58 -19.10
C ILE A 27 23.97 -14.73 -19.86
N THR A 28 22.80 -15.20 -19.43
CA THR A 28 22.07 -16.27 -20.12
C THR A 28 21.54 -15.80 -21.46
N THR A 29 20.91 -14.61 -21.46
CA THR A 29 20.36 -14.02 -22.69
C THR A 29 21.46 -13.68 -23.71
N LYS A 30 22.68 -13.38 -23.25
CA LYS A 30 23.83 -13.19 -24.14
C LYS A 30 24.21 -14.43 -24.97
N LEU A 31 23.91 -15.64 -24.46
CA LEU A 31 24.17 -16.91 -25.19
C LEU A 31 23.25 -17.09 -26.40
N ILE A 32 22.16 -16.31 -26.49
CA ILE A 32 21.24 -16.38 -27.63
C ILE A 32 21.95 -15.79 -28.86
N GLN A 33 22.43 -16.66 -29.75
CA GLN A 33 23.18 -16.29 -30.98
C GLN A 33 22.24 -15.90 -32.14
N SER A 34 20.97 -16.34 -32.11
CA SER A 34 20.00 -16.00 -33.14
C SER A 34 19.77 -14.49 -33.25
N LYS A 35 19.37 -14.00 -34.42
CA LYS A 35 18.97 -12.59 -34.62
C LYS A 35 17.93 -12.22 -33.56
N ASP A 36 18.18 -11.13 -32.82
CA ASP A 36 17.32 -10.62 -31.77
C ASP A 36 15.99 -10.08 -32.37
N LYS A 37 15.08 -11.01 -32.63
CA LYS A 37 13.79 -10.73 -33.30
C LYS A 37 12.83 -10.03 -32.38
N LYS A 38 11.95 -9.19 -32.96
CA LYS A 38 10.78 -8.65 -32.25
C LYS A 38 9.73 -9.78 -32.10
N VAL A 39 9.35 -10.05 -30.85
CA VAL A 39 8.35 -11.04 -30.50
C VAL A 39 7.20 -10.40 -29.74
N LYS A 40 6.07 -11.10 -29.63
CA LYS A 40 4.92 -10.71 -28.83
C LYS A 40 4.92 -11.54 -27.54
N ALA A 41 4.75 -10.90 -26.40
CA ALA A 41 4.55 -11.56 -25.12
C ALA A 41 3.27 -11.07 -24.44
N LYS A 42 2.68 -11.91 -23.58
CA LYS A 42 1.46 -11.62 -22.82
C LYS A 42 1.74 -11.76 -21.35
N ILE A 43 1.29 -10.79 -20.56
CA ILE A 43 1.25 -10.89 -19.09
C ILE A 43 -0.14 -11.38 -18.72
N ILE A 44 -0.23 -12.47 -17.94
CA ILE A 44 -1.48 -13.17 -17.62
C ILE A 44 -1.62 -13.34 -16.11
N ALA A 45 -2.79 -13.01 -15.58
CA ALA A 45 -3.15 -13.29 -14.18
C ALA A 45 -3.32 -14.79 -13.95
N LYS A 46 -2.65 -15.34 -12.96
CA LYS A 46 -2.76 -16.75 -12.56
C LYS A 46 -3.75 -16.98 -11.42
N GLN A 47 -4.29 -15.90 -10.86
CA GLN A 47 -5.30 -15.92 -9.80
C GLN A 47 -6.29 -14.76 -9.97
N ASN A 48 -7.35 -14.75 -9.14
CA ASN A 48 -8.30 -13.64 -9.08
C ASN A 48 -7.76 -12.51 -8.17
N GLY A 49 -8.01 -11.24 -8.52
CA GLY A 49 -7.65 -10.12 -7.64
C GLY A 49 -7.71 -8.77 -8.33
N VAL A 50 -6.93 -7.82 -7.81
CA VAL A 50 -6.89 -6.42 -8.27
C VAL A 50 -5.50 -6.07 -8.78
N ILE A 51 -5.40 -5.54 -9.98
CA ILE A 51 -4.13 -5.16 -10.59
C ILE A 51 -3.70 -3.77 -10.14
N ALA A 52 -2.39 -3.64 -9.82
CA ALA A 52 -1.75 -2.36 -9.53
C ALA A 52 -0.26 -2.40 -9.91
N GLY A 53 0.31 -1.27 -10.36
CA GLY A 53 1.74 -1.16 -10.67
C GLY A 53 2.09 -1.33 -12.16
N LEU A 54 1.12 -1.20 -13.05
CA LEU A 54 1.32 -1.35 -14.50
C LEU A 54 2.38 -0.40 -15.07
N ASP A 55 2.50 0.83 -14.54
CA ASP A 55 3.50 1.78 -15.04
C ASP A 55 4.92 1.41 -14.60
N PHE A 56 5.11 0.78 -13.44
CA PHE A 56 6.40 0.22 -13.04
C PHE A 56 6.80 -0.94 -13.95
N CYS A 57 5.88 -1.87 -14.18
CA CYS A 57 6.08 -2.98 -15.09
C CYS A 57 6.46 -2.51 -16.51
N LYS A 58 5.68 -1.59 -17.10
CA LYS A 58 5.95 -0.97 -18.39
C LYS A 58 7.32 -0.31 -18.44
N THR A 59 7.69 0.41 -17.38
CA THR A 59 8.96 1.14 -17.31
C THR A 59 10.16 0.19 -17.30
N ALA A 60 10.06 -0.97 -16.65
CA ALA A 60 11.15 -1.97 -16.67
C ALA A 60 11.47 -2.41 -18.10
N PHE A 61 10.46 -2.76 -18.89
CA PHE A 61 10.67 -3.11 -20.30
C PHE A 61 11.22 -1.93 -21.13
N LYS A 62 10.71 -0.72 -20.90
CA LYS A 62 11.15 0.46 -21.67
C LYS A 62 12.56 0.93 -21.35
N LEU A 63 13.03 0.75 -20.13
CA LEU A 63 14.41 1.08 -19.76
C LEU A 63 15.43 0.12 -20.36
N ILE A 64 15.07 -1.16 -20.57
CA ILE A 64 15.93 -2.13 -21.28
C ILE A 64 15.85 -1.95 -22.80
N GLY A 65 14.64 -1.70 -23.33
CA GLY A 65 14.45 -1.51 -24.79
C GLY A 65 13.50 -0.35 -25.09
N LYS A 66 14.05 0.80 -25.49
CA LYS A 66 13.28 2.05 -25.75
C LYS A 66 12.12 1.85 -26.74
N GLU A 67 12.30 0.96 -27.74
CA GLU A 67 11.29 0.66 -28.77
C GLU A 67 10.17 -0.28 -28.29
N THR A 68 10.15 -0.66 -27.01
CA THR A 68 9.11 -1.55 -26.49
C THR A 68 7.73 -0.94 -26.64
N VAL A 69 6.80 -1.67 -27.27
CA VAL A 69 5.39 -1.36 -27.28
C VAL A 69 4.72 -2.15 -26.16
N PHE A 70 4.10 -1.44 -25.21
CA PHE A 70 3.42 -2.03 -24.06
C PHE A 70 1.95 -1.62 -24.06
N ASN A 71 1.05 -2.57 -24.39
CA ASN A 71 -0.37 -2.35 -24.50
C ASN A 71 -1.08 -2.87 -23.23
N LYS A 72 -1.50 -1.97 -22.36
CA LYS A 72 -2.32 -2.30 -21.18
C LYS A 72 -3.69 -2.82 -21.64
N LYS A 73 -4.11 -4.00 -21.18
CA LYS A 73 -5.46 -4.57 -21.42
C LYS A 73 -6.41 -4.33 -20.25
N VAL A 74 -5.85 -3.89 -19.12
CA VAL A 74 -6.58 -3.47 -17.92
C VAL A 74 -5.95 -2.21 -17.35
N LYS A 75 -6.66 -1.55 -16.42
CA LYS A 75 -6.16 -0.37 -15.68
C LYS A 75 -5.82 -0.77 -14.24
N ASP A 76 -4.93 -0.02 -13.59
CA ASP A 76 -4.70 -0.18 -12.15
C ASP A 76 -6.01 0.07 -11.38
N GLY A 77 -6.34 -0.84 -10.47
CA GLY A 77 -7.62 -0.93 -9.76
C GLY A 77 -8.65 -1.86 -10.41
N SER A 78 -8.38 -2.40 -11.60
CA SER A 78 -9.27 -3.39 -12.24
C SER A 78 -9.24 -4.72 -11.51
N LYS A 79 -10.42 -5.28 -11.23
CA LYS A 79 -10.59 -6.67 -10.80
C LYS A 79 -10.40 -7.59 -11.99
N VAL A 80 -9.59 -8.62 -11.83
CA VAL A 80 -9.32 -9.63 -12.86
C VAL A 80 -9.62 -11.03 -12.34
N LYS A 81 -9.94 -11.93 -13.26
CA LYS A 81 -10.03 -13.38 -13.02
C LYS A 81 -8.75 -14.07 -13.51
N LYS A 82 -8.46 -15.25 -12.97
CA LYS A 82 -7.44 -16.16 -13.49
C LYS A 82 -7.60 -16.33 -15.02
N GLY A 83 -6.47 -16.28 -15.75
CA GLY A 83 -6.44 -16.36 -17.22
C GLY A 83 -6.60 -15.01 -17.93
N LYS A 84 -6.94 -13.92 -17.22
CA LYS A 84 -7.07 -12.59 -17.85
C LYS A 84 -5.73 -12.06 -18.34
N ILE A 85 -5.66 -11.66 -19.60
CA ILE A 85 -4.51 -10.92 -20.15
C ILE A 85 -4.52 -9.52 -19.53
N ILE A 86 -3.41 -9.18 -18.86
CA ILE A 86 -3.18 -7.90 -18.19
C ILE A 86 -2.55 -6.89 -19.14
N ALA A 87 -1.55 -7.33 -19.90
CA ALA A 87 -0.87 -6.52 -20.91
C ALA A 87 -0.31 -7.39 -22.05
N GLU A 88 -0.11 -6.77 -23.21
CA GLU A 88 0.63 -7.33 -24.33
C GLU A 88 1.89 -6.47 -24.59
N ILE A 89 3.00 -7.15 -24.86
CA ILE A 89 4.29 -6.51 -25.06
C ILE A 89 4.81 -6.93 -26.43
N LYS A 90 5.32 -5.96 -27.22
CA LYS A 90 6.06 -6.23 -28.44
C LYS A 90 7.44 -5.59 -28.30
N ALA A 91 8.49 -6.40 -28.24
CA ALA A 91 9.87 -5.96 -28.06
C ALA A 91 10.84 -7.02 -28.64
N LYS A 92 12.11 -6.69 -28.65
CA LYS A 92 13.16 -7.67 -28.94
C LYS A 92 13.17 -8.78 -27.88
N THR A 93 13.48 -10.03 -28.28
CA THR A 93 13.52 -11.18 -27.37
C THR A 93 14.42 -10.91 -26.16
N LYS A 94 15.63 -10.40 -26.39
CA LYS A 94 16.58 -10.08 -25.31
C LYS A 94 16.01 -9.04 -24.33
N THR A 95 15.29 -8.04 -24.83
CA THR A 95 14.62 -7.04 -23.99
C THR A 95 13.58 -7.68 -23.07
N ILE A 96 12.76 -8.59 -23.61
CA ILE A 96 11.70 -9.27 -22.83
C ILE A 96 12.33 -10.10 -21.72
N LEU A 97 13.30 -10.95 -22.06
CA LEU A 97 13.94 -11.87 -21.12
C LEU A 97 14.64 -11.12 -19.98
N SER A 98 15.43 -10.09 -20.30
CA SER A 98 16.19 -9.34 -19.29
C SER A 98 15.34 -8.41 -18.41
N ALA A 99 14.15 -8.00 -18.87
CA ALA A 99 13.27 -7.12 -18.09
C ALA A 99 12.19 -7.86 -17.30
N GLU A 100 11.89 -9.10 -17.68
CA GLU A 100 10.73 -9.86 -17.20
C GLU A 100 10.65 -9.91 -15.69
N ARG A 101 11.68 -10.40 -15.03
CA ARG A 101 11.63 -10.65 -13.59
C ARG A 101 11.40 -9.37 -12.82
N THR A 102 12.18 -8.34 -13.05
CA THR A 102 12.02 -7.03 -12.42
C THR A 102 10.63 -6.42 -12.69
N ALA A 103 10.14 -6.50 -13.93
CA ALA A 103 8.82 -6.01 -14.31
C ALA A 103 7.69 -6.73 -13.56
N LEU A 104 7.75 -8.06 -13.52
CA LEU A 104 6.74 -8.88 -12.84
C LEU A 104 6.81 -8.71 -11.32
N ASN A 105 7.98 -8.55 -10.72
CA ASN A 105 8.12 -8.33 -9.28
C ASN A 105 7.35 -7.08 -8.82
N PHE A 106 7.50 -5.95 -9.52
CA PHE A 106 6.74 -4.73 -9.20
C PHE A 106 5.24 -4.92 -9.36
N LEU A 107 4.82 -5.54 -10.47
CA LEU A 107 3.40 -5.76 -10.75
C LEU A 107 2.77 -6.74 -9.76
N SER A 108 3.46 -7.82 -9.43
CA SER A 108 3.06 -8.85 -8.47
C SER A 108 2.90 -8.29 -7.07
N HIS A 109 3.92 -7.58 -6.58
CA HIS A 109 3.92 -6.95 -5.25
C HIS A 109 2.77 -5.94 -5.10
N ALA A 110 2.67 -4.99 -6.02
CA ALA A 110 1.62 -3.98 -5.95
C ALA A 110 0.21 -4.57 -6.10
N SER A 111 0.03 -5.56 -6.99
CA SER A 111 -1.26 -6.23 -7.17
C SER A 111 -1.64 -7.09 -5.96
N GLY A 112 -0.67 -7.70 -5.26
CA GLY A 112 -0.88 -8.41 -4.00
C GLY A 112 -1.46 -7.48 -2.92
N ILE A 113 -0.83 -6.33 -2.71
CA ILE A 113 -1.30 -5.29 -1.78
C ILE A 113 -2.70 -4.79 -2.15
N ALA A 114 -2.95 -4.51 -3.43
CA ALA A 114 -4.27 -4.06 -3.89
C ALA A 114 -5.34 -5.14 -3.68
N THR A 115 -5.01 -6.40 -3.94
CA THR A 115 -5.91 -7.55 -3.75
C THR A 115 -6.25 -7.75 -2.28
N LEU A 116 -5.24 -7.78 -1.40
CA LEU A 116 -5.45 -7.91 0.04
C LEU A 116 -6.28 -6.74 0.57
N THR A 117 -5.97 -5.52 0.16
CA THR A 117 -6.75 -4.33 0.53
C THR A 117 -8.21 -4.46 0.09
N ASN A 118 -8.47 -4.89 -1.14
CA ASN A 118 -9.84 -5.10 -1.64
C ASN A 118 -10.60 -6.17 -0.85
N THR A 119 -9.91 -7.22 -0.41
CA THR A 119 -10.49 -8.26 0.45
C THR A 119 -10.94 -7.69 1.79
N PHE A 120 -10.12 -6.85 2.45
CA PHE A 120 -10.52 -6.16 3.68
C PHE A 120 -11.68 -5.19 3.45
N VAL A 121 -11.62 -4.37 2.40
CA VAL A 121 -12.68 -3.41 2.05
C VAL A 121 -14.01 -4.13 1.81
N SER A 122 -14.02 -5.26 1.12
CA SER A 122 -15.23 -6.03 0.84
C SER A 122 -15.87 -6.66 2.08
N LYS A 123 -15.10 -6.87 3.15
CA LYS A 123 -15.58 -7.43 4.42
C LYS A 123 -16.00 -6.39 5.46
N THR A 124 -15.82 -5.10 5.17
CA THR A 124 -16.19 -4.00 6.06
C THR A 124 -17.52 -3.37 5.67
N ASN A 125 -18.17 -2.68 6.62
CA ASN A 125 -19.30 -1.82 6.28
C ASN A 125 -18.81 -0.59 5.51
N LYS A 126 -19.71 0.05 4.73
CA LYS A 126 -19.36 1.21 3.89
C LYS A 126 -18.95 2.46 4.67
N LYS A 127 -19.19 2.50 5.98
CA LYS A 127 -18.87 3.66 6.84
C LYS A 127 -17.43 3.62 7.35
N THR A 128 -16.82 2.43 7.44
CA THR A 128 -15.47 2.25 7.97
C THR A 128 -14.43 2.25 6.84
N LYS A 129 -13.44 3.12 6.91
CA LYS A 129 -12.33 3.22 5.94
C LYS A 129 -11.19 2.28 6.33
N ILE A 130 -10.78 1.40 5.43
CA ILE A 130 -9.59 0.57 5.58
C ILE A 130 -8.36 1.39 5.21
N CYS A 131 -7.39 1.48 6.11
CA CYS A 131 -6.21 2.33 5.95
C CYS A 131 -4.92 1.53 6.03
N CYS A 132 -3.91 1.91 5.25
CA CYS A 132 -2.54 1.44 5.48
C CYS A 132 -1.89 2.18 6.65
N THR A 133 -0.64 1.82 6.94
CA THR A 133 0.22 2.47 7.96
C THR A 133 1.52 2.98 7.32
N ARG A 134 2.54 3.27 8.14
CA ARG A 134 3.92 3.50 7.71
C ARG A 134 4.80 2.25 7.76
N LYS A 135 4.25 1.09 8.11
CA LYS A 135 4.94 -0.21 8.05
C LYS A 135 5.00 -0.64 6.57
N THR A 136 5.96 -0.11 5.84
CA THR A 136 6.15 -0.28 4.39
C THR A 136 7.56 -0.73 4.10
N THR A 137 7.75 -1.40 2.96
CA THR A 137 9.09 -1.73 2.45
C THR A 137 9.88 -0.42 2.23
N PRO A 138 11.13 -0.34 2.74
CA PRO A 138 11.99 0.83 2.50
C PRO A 138 12.04 1.18 1.00
N ASN A 139 11.99 2.47 0.70
CA ASN A 139 11.97 3.05 -0.66
C ASN A 139 10.76 2.70 -1.55
N LEU A 140 9.88 1.74 -1.17
CA LEU A 140 8.69 1.38 -1.94
C LEU A 140 7.38 1.97 -1.41
N ARG A 141 7.42 2.79 -0.34
CA ARG A 141 6.22 3.34 0.31
C ARG A 141 5.24 3.99 -0.65
N LEU A 142 5.72 4.70 -1.65
CA LEU A 142 4.85 5.39 -2.61
C LEU A 142 4.07 4.39 -3.48
N LEU A 143 4.74 3.34 -3.98
CA LEU A 143 4.11 2.24 -4.72
C LEU A 143 3.08 1.49 -3.86
N GLU A 144 3.45 1.15 -2.63
CA GLU A 144 2.58 0.38 -1.73
C GLU A 144 1.33 1.17 -1.33
N LYS A 145 1.49 2.46 -0.99
CA LYS A 145 0.34 3.34 -0.70
C LYS A 145 -0.55 3.58 -1.94
N TYR A 146 0.04 3.62 -3.12
CA TYR A 146 -0.69 3.64 -4.37
C TYR A 146 -1.51 2.36 -4.56
N ALA A 147 -0.90 1.20 -4.33
CA ALA A 147 -1.57 -0.09 -4.42
C ALA A 147 -2.74 -0.22 -3.44
N VAL A 148 -2.59 0.25 -2.20
CA VAL A 148 -3.69 0.34 -1.23
C VAL A 148 -4.86 1.16 -1.78
N LYS A 149 -4.59 2.32 -2.40
CA LYS A 149 -5.62 3.14 -3.03
C LYS A 149 -6.31 2.41 -4.18
N LYS A 150 -5.56 1.67 -5.00
CA LYS A 150 -6.11 0.88 -6.11
C LYS A 150 -6.95 -0.30 -5.64
N GLY A 151 -6.66 -0.85 -4.46
CA GLY A 151 -7.49 -1.84 -3.78
C GLY A 151 -8.78 -1.30 -3.14
N GLY A 152 -9.01 0.03 -3.18
CA GLY A 152 -10.17 0.71 -2.57
C GLY A 152 -9.94 1.17 -1.14
N GLY A 153 -8.71 1.05 -0.62
CA GLY A 153 -8.33 1.52 0.70
C GLY A 153 -7.98 3.01 0.75
N PHE A 154 -7.58 3.46 1.93
CA PHE A 154 -7.18 4.82 2.23
C PHE A 154 -5.75 4.85 2.76
N ASN A 155 -5.08 5.99 2.62
CA ASN A 155 -3.75 6.18 3.16
C ASN A 155 -3.80 6.87 4.52
N HIS A 156 -2.94 6.45 5.43
CA HIS A 156 -2.51 7.21 6.59
C HIS A 156 -1.37 8.14 6.19
N ARG A 157 -0.88 9.02 7.12
CA ARG A 157 0.24 9.93 6.85
C ARG A 157 1.35 9.23 6.06
N TYR A 158 1.92 9.95 5.11
CA TYR A 158 2.98 9.42 4.25
C TYR A 158 4.32 9.33 5.00
N ASN A 159 4.63 10.40 5.74
CA ASN A 159 5.88 10.52 6.50
C ASN A 159 5.64 11.18 7.88
N LEU A 160 6.71 11.52 8.58
CA LEU A 160 6.64 12.15 9.90
C LEU A 160 6.27 13.63 9.85
N SER A 161 6.38 14.26 8.68
CA SER A 161 6.08 15.69 8.47
C SER A 161 4.61 15.97 8.12
N ASP A 162 3.85 14.96 7.65
CA ASP A 162 2.48 15.15 7.17
C ASP A 162 1.48 15.43 8.31
N GLU A 163 1.60 14.69 9.40
CA GLU A 163 0.66 14.71 10.51
C GLU A 163 1.36 14.34 11.80
N ILE A 164 1.08 15.08 12.86
CA ILE A 164 1.54 14.74 14.21
C ILE A 164 0.77 13.49 14.66
N MET A 165 1.50 12.49 15.15
CA MET A 165 0.93 11.31 15.77
C MET A 165 1.61 11.08 17.11
N ILE A 166 0.86 11.36 18.18
CA ILE A 166 1.29 11.13 19.55
C ILE A 166 1.06 9.66 19.86
N LYS A 167 2.07 8.99 20.37
CA LYS A 167 2.11 7.56 20.69
C LYS A 167 2.68 7.34 22.07
N GLU A 168 2.53 6.10 22.59
CA GLU A 168 3.05 5.62 23.85
C GLU A 168 4.46 6.16 24.15
N ASN A 169 5.42 5.96 23.25
CA ASN A 169 6.80 6.43 23.45
C ASN A 169 6.94 7.94 23.62
N HIS A 170 6.10 8.73 22.94
CA HIS A 170 6.09 10.19 23.12
C HIS A 170 5.50 10.57 24.48
N ILE A 171 4.47 9.82 24.93
CA ILE A 171 3.84 10.04 26.24
C ILE A 171 4.83 9.71 27.35
N SER A 172 5.56 8.59 27.22
CA SER A 172 6.60 8.18 28.17
C SER A 172 7.74 9.19 28.28
N ALA A 173 8.16 9.76 27.13
CA ALA A 173 9.22 10.76 27.11
C ALA A 173 8.81 12.11 27.71
N GLU A 174 7.57 12.56 27.51
CA GLU A 174 7.05 13.84 28.03
C GLU A 174 6.46 13.72 29.45
N GLY A 175 6.02 12.53 29.86
CA GLY A 175 5.40 12.26 31.16
C GLY A 175 3.93 12.67 31.30
N ASN A 176 3.37 13.48 30.40
CA ASN A 176 1.99 13.97 30.50
C ASN A 176 1.30 14.09 29.14
N LEU A 177 0.34 13.21 28.89
CA LEU A 177 -0.40 13.14 27.62
C LEU A 177 -1.17 14.44 27.32
N LYS A 178 -1.87 15.02 28.29
CA LYS A 178 -2.69 16.23 28.10
C LYS A 178 -1.80 17.41 27.68
N ASN A 179 -0.68 17.61 28.37
CA ASN A 179 0.28 18.68 28.06
C ASN A 179 0.86 18.50 26.65
N LEU A 180 1.23 17.27 26.30
CA LEU A 180 1.77 16.96 24.97
C LEU A 180 0.78 17.26 23.84
N VAL A 181 -0.49 16.89 24.02
CA VAL A 181 -1.56 17.21 23.06
C VAL A 181 -1.79 18.72 22.98
N GLN A 182 -1.78 19.46 24.10
CA GLN A 182 -1.89 20.92 24.09
C GLN A 182 -0.72 21.61 23.37
N LYS A 183 0.51 21.14 23.56
CA LYS A 183 1.69 21.59 22.78
C LYS A 183 1.49 21.34 21.28
N ALA A 184 1.01 20.13 20.92
CA ALA A 184 0.73 19.78 19.52
C ALA A 184 -0.32 20.68 18.88
N ILE A 185 -1.41 21.02 19.59
CA ILE A 185 -2.49 21.90 19.10
C ILE A 185 -1.95 23.27 18.69
N LYS A 186 -1.00 23.83 19.43
CA LYS A 186 -0.39 25.13 19.10
C LYS A 186 0.31 25.15 17.74
N THR A 187 0.73 23.99 17.21
CA THR A 187 1.38 23.88 15.91
C THR A 187 0.45 24.05 14.71
N ARG A 188 -0.88 24.02 14.91
CA ARG A 188 -1.93 24.07 13.87
C ARG A 188 -1.84 22.92 12.84
N LYS A 189 -1.03 21.89 13.10
CA LYS A 189 -0.94 20.69 12.26
C LYS A 189 -2.09 19.73 12.55
N SER A 190 -2.37 18.82 11.61
CA SER A 190 -3.28 17.70 11.85
C SER A 190 -2.69 16.79 12.94
N ILE A 191 -3.52 16.37 13.91
CA ILE A 191 -3.07 15.58 15.05
C ILE A 191 -3.91 14.32 15.16
N THR A 192 -3.21 13.18 15.29
CA THR A 192 -3.76 11.90 15.74
C THR A 192 -3.16 11.57 17.11
N VAL A 193 -4.00 11.20 18.06
CA VAL A 193 -3.56 10.75 19.40
C VAL A 193 -3.88 9.27 19.52
N GLU A 194 -2.85 8.46 19.70
CA GLU A 194 -2.96 7.02 19.98
C GLU A 194 -3.16 6.82 21.49
N ILE A 195 -4.15 6.03 21.86
CA ILE A 195 -4.53 5.73 23.25
C ILE A 195 -4.79 4.24 23.41
N GLU A 196 -4.46 3.68 24.56
CA GLU A 196 -4.54 2.26 24.88
C GLU A 196 -5.64 1.93 25.90
N ASN A 197 -6.16 2.94 26.62
CA ASN A 197 -7.15 2.73 27.66
C ASN A 197 -8.08 3.96 27.87
N ILE A 198 -9.16 3.73 28.64
CA ILE A 198 -10.18 4.76 28.92
C ILE A 198 -9.60 5.92 29.75
N SER A 199 -8.62 5.69 30.61
CA SER A 199 -7.98 6.72 31.40
C SER A 199 -7.27 7.74 30.54
N GLN A 200 -6.46 7.27 29.57
CA GLN A 200 -5.81 8.14 28.56
C GLN A 200 -6.85 8.89 27.72
N LEU A 201 -7.96 8.22 27.31
CA LEU A 201 -9.03 8.88 26.60
C LEU A 201 -9.58 10.07 27.37
N LYS A 202 -9.91 9.89 28.66
CA LYS A 202 -10.47 10.95 29.52
C LYS A 202 -9.56 12.19 29.62
N GLN A 203 -8.24 12.01 29.57
CA GLN A 203 -7.27 13.11 29.62
C GLN A 203 -7.32 14.03 28.38
N VAL A 204 -7.74 13.51 27.23
CA VAL A 204 -7.74 14.26 25.96
C VAL A 204 -9.13 14.67 25.49
N LEU A 205 -10.19 14.15 26.12
CA LEU A 205 -11.57 14.56 25.82
C LEU A 205 -11.76 16.07 26.09
N GLY A 206 -12.37 16.76 25.14
CA GLY A 206 -12.58 18.22 25.19
C GLY A 206 -11.46 19.03 24.52
N LEU A 207 -10.29 18.47 24.26
CA LEU A 207 -9.25 19.14 23.50
C LEU A 207 -9.59 19.11 22.00
N LYS A 208 -9.24 20.17 21.26
CA LYS A 208 -9.55 20.33 19.82
C LYS A 208 -8.45 19.74 18.95
N PHE A 209 -8.60 18.51 18.50
CA PHE A 209 -7.71 17.86 17.52
C PHE A 209 -8.51 16.90 16.62
N LYS A 210 -7.90 16.36 15.59
CA LYS A 210 -8.61 15.66 14.51
C LYS A 210 -9.04 14.25 14.87
N ARG A 211 -8.11 13.40 15.37
CA ARG A 211 -8.35 11.95 15.42
C ARG A 211 -7.86 11.32 16.71
N ILE A 212 -8.66 10.38 17.21
CA ILE A 212 -8.27 9.45 18.27
C ILE A 212 -8.09 8.07 17.63
N LEU A 213 -6.90 7.47 17.86
CA LEU A 213 -6.60 6.11 17.47
C LEU A 213 -6.59 5.22 18.71
N PHE A 214 -7.43 4.20 18.70
CA PHE A 214 -7.55 3.18 19.73
C PHE A 214 -6.63 2.01 19.38
N ASP A 215 -5.56 1.82 20.14
CA ASP A 215 -4.60 0.74 19.87
C ASP A 215 -4.87 -0.50 20.72
N ASN A 216 -4.94 -1.64 20.07
CA ASN A 216 -5.09 -2.98 20.67
C ASN A 216 -6.25 -3.15 21.67
N MET A 217 -7.30 -2.34 21.62
CA MET A 217 -8.44 -2.45 22.52
C MET A 217 -9.34 -3.62 22.16
N ASN A 218 -9.89 -4.30 23.16
CA ASN A 218 -10.98 -5.25 22.94
C ASN A 218 -12.27 -4.51 22.50
N ILE A 219 -13.18 -5.22 21.86
CA ILE A 219 -14.41 -4.64 21.27
C ILE A 219 -15.32 -3.96 22.30
N GLN A 220 -15.38 -4.49 23.53
CA GLN A 220 -16.21 -3.89 24.58
C GLN A 220 -15.65 -2.53 25.03
N THR A 221 -14.36 -2.45 25.27
CA THR A 221 -13.65 -1.21 25.60
C THR A 221 -13.75 -0.21 24.46
N LEU A 222 -13.53 -0.66 23.21
CA LEU A 222 -13.68 0.20 22.03
C LEU A 222 -15.08 0.85 21.96
N ARG A 223 -16.15 0.07 22.16
CA ARG A 223 -17.52 0.59 22.17
C ARG A 223 -17.75 1.62 23.27
N LYS A 224 -17.20 1.41 24.48
CA LYS A 224 -17.26 2.41 25.57
C LYS A 224 -16.54 3.71 25.17
N CYS A 225 -15.35 3.60 24.61
CA CYS A 225 -14.56 4.74 24.13
C CYS A 225 -15.28 5.52 23.02
N LEU A 226 -15.86 4.83 22.05
CA LEU A 226 -16.61 5.46 20.95
C LEU A 226 -17.83 6.26 21.48
N LYS A 227 -18.55 5.73 22.47
CA LYS A 227 -19.64 6.46 23.14
C LYS A 227 -19.16 7.73 23.84
N LEU A 228 -18.00 7.68 24.51
CA LEU A 228 -17.40 8.84 25.17
C LEU A 228 -16.97 9.94 24.20
N CYS A 229 -16.53 9.56 23.00
CA CYS A 229 -16.13 10.52 21.96
C CYS A 229 -17.26 11.37 21.40
N LYS A 230 -18.54 10.98 21.54
CA LYS A 230 -19.75 11.71 21.11
C LYS A 230 -19.65 12.30 19.70
N ASN A 231 -19.03 11.60 18.77
CA ASN A 231 -18.76 12.03 17.37
C ASN A 231 -17.96 13.35 17.22
N LYS A 232 -17.24 13.78 18.26
CA LYS A 232 -16.42 15.01 18.21
C LYS A 232 -15.07 14.80 17.53
N TYR A 233 -14.64 13.55 17.34
CA TYR A 233 -13.35 13.16 16.78
C TYR A 233 -13.54 12.17 15.64
N GLU A 234 -12.67 12.20 14.62
CA GLU A 234 -12.52 11.04 13.75
C GLU A 234 -11.91 9.91 14.58
N THR A 235 -12.51 8.74 14.54
CA THR A 235 -12.07 7.58 15.34
C THR A 235 -11.38 6.57 14.47
N GLU A 236 -10.29 6.00 14.98
CA GLU A 236 -9.49 4.98 14.28
C GLU A 236 -9.21 3.83 15.22
N TYR A 237 -9.22 2.60 14.71
CA TYR A 237 -8.79 1.40 15.43
C TYR A 237 -7.52 0.86 14.80
N SER A 238 -6.59 0.42 15.62
CA SER A 238 -5.33 -0.25 15.23
C SER A 238 -5.06 -1.44 16.14
N GLY A 239 -4.21 -2.33 15.67
CA GLY A 239 -3.73 -3.50 16.44
C GLY A 239 -4.43 -4.80 16.12
N ASN A 240 -3.63 -5.82 15.75
CA ASN A 240 -4.03 -7.22 15.50
C ASN A 240 -5.24 -7.42 14.58
N VAL A 241 -5.44 -6.51 13.61
CA VAL A 241 -6.54 -6.60 12.64
C VAL A 241 -6.23 -7.66 11.58
N ASN A 242 -7.21 -8.57 11.38
CA ASN A 242 -7.13 -9.63 10.38
C ASN A 242 -8.51 -9.89 9.74
N LEU A 243 -8.57 -10.78 8.73
CA LEU A 243 -9.80 -11.08 8.00
C LEU A 243 -10.89 -11.79 8.83
N LYS A 244 -10.54 -12.36 10.00
CA LYS A 244 -11.49 -13.01 10.91
C LYS A 244 -12.19 -11.98 11.81
N ASN A 245 -11.50 -10.89 12.21
CA ASN A 245 -12.03 -9.93 13.17
C ASN A 245 -12.50 -8.59 12.56
N ILE A 246 -12.10 -8.25 11.32
CA ILE A 246 -12.39 -6.96 10.70
C ILE A 246 -13.90 -6.63 10.66
N LYS A 247 -14.76 -7.61 10.40
CA LYS A 247 -16.22 -7.41 10.40
C LYS A 247 -16.73 -6.99 11.77
N LYS A 248 -16.25 -7.61 12.85
CA LYS A 248 -16.63 -7.27 14.24
C LYS A 248 -16.17 -5.85 14.59
N ILE A 249 -14.95 -5.48 14.19
CA ILE A 249 -14.39 -4.14 14.41
C ILE A 249 -15.21 -3.09 13.64
N SER A 250 -15.46 -3.29 12.35
CA SER A 250 -16.21 -2.34 11.52
C SER A 250 -17.66 -2.14 12.01
N ASN A 251 -18.28 -3.17 12.59
CA ASN A 251 -19.62 -3.09 13.18
C ASN A 251 -19.68 -2.26 14.47
N THR A 252 -18.56 -1.78 15.00
CA THR A 252 -18.57 -0.76 16.07
C THR A 252 -18.83 0.65 15.54
N ASN A 253 -18.84 0.84 14.22
CA ASN A 253 -18.94 2.12 13.51
C ASN A 253 -17.73 3.05 13.75
N VAL A 254 -16.55 2.48 14.07
CA VAL A 254 -15.30 3.24 14.03
C VAL A 254 -15.06 3.77 12.61
N ASN A 255 -14.61 5.02 12.47
CA ASN A 255 -14.49 5.66 11.15
C ASN A 255 -13.40 5.05 10.29
N ARG A 256 -12.30 4.59 10.91
CA ARG A 256 -11.12 4.05 10.22
C ARG A 256 -10.59 2.83 10.94
N VAL A 257 -9.98 1.93 10.17
CA VAL A 257 -9.21 0.79 10.69
C VAL A 257 -7.87 0.76 10.00
N SER A 258 -6.78 0.91 10.76
CA SER A 258 -5.41 0.85 10.25
C SER A 258 -4.86 -0.57 10.32
N ILE A 259 -4.33 -1.04 9.21
CA ILE A 259 -3.86 -2.41 9.03
C ILE A 259 -2.45 -2.39 8.45
N GLY A 260 -1.47 -2.77 9.26
CA GLY A 260 -0.06 -2.82 8.83
C GLY A 260 0.20 -3.93 7.83
N SER A 261 -0.44 -5.09 7.99
CA SER A 261 -0.26 -6.24 7.12
C SER A 261 -0.65 -6.02 5.66
N LEU A 262 -1.40 -4.97 5.35
CA LEU A 262 -1.67 -4.59 3.95
C LEU A 262 -0.39 -4.36 3.15
N THR A 263 0.66 -3.85 3.79
CA THR A 263 1.90 -3.46 3.12
C THR A 263 3.11 -4.29 3.51
N HIS A 264 3.17 -4.87 4.72
CA HIS A 264 4.32 -5.67 5.13
C HIS A 264 4.10 -7.19 5.07
N SER A 265 2.87 -7.68 4.79
CA SER A 265 2.56 -9.12 4.77
C SER A 265 1.54 -9.48 3.70
N ALA A 266 1.44 -8.69 2.63
CA ALA A 266 0.63 -9.06 1.49
C ALA A 266 1.38 -10.08 0.62
N ASP A 267 0.73 -11.20 0.30
CA ASP A 267 1.27 -12.16 -0.64
C ASP A 267 1.40 -11.53 -2.03
N SER A 268 2.46 -11.88 -2.74
CA SER A 268 2.64 -11.48 -4.14
C SER A 268 1.53 -12.06 -5.01
N PHE A 269 0.99 -11.26 -5.91
CA PHE A 269 -0.03 -11.69 -6.86
C PHE A 269 0.61 -12.57 -7.94
N ASP A 270 0.07 -13.76 -8.17
CA ASP A 270 0.63 -14.71 -9.14
C ASP A 270 0.36 -14.26 -10.59
N ILE A 271 1.43 -14.02 -11.33
CA ILE A 271 1.45 -13.50 -12.70
C ILE A 271 2.50 -14.25 -13.50
N SER A 272 2.21 -14.56 -14.75
CA SER A 272 3.18 -15.11 -15.69
C SER A 272 3.30 -14.25 -16.95
N LEU A 273 4.48 -14.30 -17.57
CA LEU A 273 4.73 -13.79 -18.92
C LEU A 273 4.90 -14.99 -19.86
N LEU A 274 4.26 -14.93 -21.01
CA LEU A 274 4.36 -15.94 -22.08
C LEU A 274 4.73 -15.23 -23.38
N ILE A 275 5.75 -15.75 -24.07
CA ILE A 275 6.16 -15.32 -25.41
C ILE A 275 5.40 -16.12 -26.46
#